data_72b5c31e45f93a6a4ef7ad36c86668c3
#
_entry.id   72b5c31e45f93a6a4ef7ad36c86668c3
#
_cell.length_a   1.000
_cell.length_b   1.000
_cell.length_c   1.000
_cell.angle_alpha   90.00
_cell.angle_beta   90.00
_cell.angle_gamma   90.00
#
_symmetry.space_group_name_H-M   'P 1'
#
loop_
_entity.id
_entity.type
_entity.pdbx_description
1 polymer ?
#
loop_
_entity_poly.entity_id
_entity_poly.type
_entity_poly.pdbx_seq_one_letter_code
_entity_poly.pdbx_strand_id
1 'polypeptide(L)'
;MPHEQVMDVLIPEGSDYLTMGVAFLVYFVLSFLWWGPLFGKKWMALMGQDPDERPSMVMPLILQAVGTLLLAYVLWHVMNAFAATHDATGLAMGELSVGNALLGAFFTWLGFYVPVQLGRIAWEKATWSLFGINAGGHLVGLAAMSLVFALM
;
A
#
# COMPACT_ATOMS: atom_id res chain seq x y z
N MET A 1 -11.12 18.03 21.59
CA MET A 1 -11.48 18.62 20.31
C MET A 1 -12.97 18.51 20.07
N PRO A 2 -13.63 19.55 19.52
CA PRO A 2 -15.00 19.42 19.08
C PRO A 2 -15.06 18.34 18.00
N HIS A 3 -16.11 17.52 18.06
CA HIS A 3 -16.34 16.38 17.15
C HIS A 3 -16.34 16.79 15.66
N GLU A 4 -16.73 18.04 15.37
CA GLU A 4 -16.75 18.60 14.02
C GLU A 4 -15.33 18.71 13.40
N GLN A 5 -14.32 19.14 14.15
CA GLN A 5 -12.95 19.29 13.62
C GLN A 5 -12.29 17.96 13.24
N VAL A 6 -12.65 16.86 13.91
CA VAL A 6 -12.12 15.53 13.55
C VAL A 6 -12.75 15.01 12.25
N MET A 7 -14.02 15.35 12.01
CA MET A 7 -14.71 14.92 10.79
C MET A 7 -14.18 15.66 9.56
N ASP A 8 -13.83 16.94 9.68
CA ASP A 8 -13.30 17.73 8.55
C ASP A 8 -11.94 17.22 8.06
N VAL A 9 -11.09 16.72 8.97
CA VAL A 9 -9.78 16.13 8.61
C VAL A 9 -9.92 14.80 7.83
N LEU A 10 -11.05 14.13 7.94
CA LEU A 10 -11.28 12.83 7.27
C LEU A 10 -12.06 12.95 5.96
N ILE A 11 -12.48 14.16 5.58
CA ILE A 11 -13.15 14.39 4.29
C ILE A 11 -12.11 14.89 3.29
N PRO A 12 -11.79 14.11 2.23
CA PRO A 12 -10.80 14.52 1.26
C PRO A 12 -11.25 15.76 0.49
N GLU A 13 -10.34 16.71 0.31
CA GLU A 13 -10.51 17.88 -0.55
C GLU A 13 -9.90 17.65 -1.93
N GLY A 14 -10.01 18.63 -2.83
CA GLY A 14 -9.53 18.50 -4.20
C GLY A 14 -8.03 18.18 -4.32
N SER A 15 -7.19 18.77 -3.46
CA SER A 15 -5.74 18.50 -3.36
C SER A 15 -5.44 17.06 -2.93
N ASP A 16 -6.25 16.49 -2.04
CA ASP A 16 -6.06 15.12 -1.53
C ASP A 16 -6.30 14.08 -2.61
N TYR A 17 -7.28 14.30 -3.49
CA TYR A 17 -7.50 13.42 -4.64
C TYR A 17 -6.33 13.45 -5.62
N LEU A 18 -5.66 14.60 -5.77
CA LEU A 18 -4.43 14.68 -6.57
C LEU A 18 -3.30 13.88 -5.91
N THR A 19 -3.11 14.05 -4.61
CA THR A 19 -2.11 13.30 -3.83
C THR A 19 -2.37 11.79 -3.87
N MET A 20 -3.62 11.37 -3.74
CA MET A 20 -4.02 9.96 -3.92
C MET A 20 -3.71 9.45 -5.32
N GLY A 21 -3.94 10.28 -6.36
CA GLY A 21 -3.62 9.94 -7.75
C GLY A 21 -2.12 9.74 -7.97
N VAL A 22 -1.28 10.62 -7.40
CA VAL A 22 0.18 10.48 -7.44
C VAL A 22 0.63 9.24 -6.68
N ALA A 23 0.10 9.00 -5.48
CA ALA A 23 0.39 7.82 -4.67
C ALA A 23 0.01 6.52 -5.40
N PHE A 24 -1.14 6.50 -6.06
CA PHE A 24 -1.55 5.40 -6.95
C PHE A 24 -0.50 5.14 -8.04
N LEU A 25 -0.08 6.18 -8.77
CA LEU A 25 0.89 6.04 -9.86
C LEU A 25 2.24 5.52 -9.35
N VAL A 26 2.73 6.05 -8.23
CA VAL A 26 3.99 5.60 -7.61
C VAL A 26 3.92 4.13 -7.25
N TYR A 27 2.87 3.70 -6.56
CA TYR A 27 2.67 2.29 -6.21
C TYR A 27 2.54 1.41 -7.45
N PHE A 28 1.76 1.83 -8.45
CA PHE A 28 1.52 1.07 -9.67
C PHE A 28 2.81 0.84 -10.46
N VAL A 29 3.63 1.88 -10.61
CA VAL A 29 4.94 1.79 -11.28
C VAL A 29 5.91 0.89 -10.48
N LEU A 30 5.97 1.06 -9.17
CA LEU A 30 6.81 0.20 -8.31
C LEU A 30 6.37 -1.26 -8.38
N SER A 31 5.06 -1.52 -8.39
CA SER A 31 4.51 -2.86 -8.54
C SER A 31 4.92 -3.47 -9.89
N PHE A 32 4.81 -2.70 -10.97
CA PHE A 32 5.24 -3.16 -12.29
C PHE A 32 6.74 -3.52 -12.31
N LEU A 33 7.59 -2.69 -11.69
CA LEU A 33 9.02 -2.96 -11.60
C LEU A 33 9.33 -4.17 -10.71
N TRP A 34 8.62 -4.30 -9.60
CA TRP A 34 8.85 -5.38 -8.62
C TRP A 34 8.46 -6.74 -9.18
N TRP A 35 7.22 -6.89 -9.65
CA TRP A 35 6.71 -8.17 -10.18
C TRP A 35 6.98 -8.37 -11.68
N GLY A 36 7.64 -7.41 -12.35
CA GLY A 36 8.12 -7.52 -13.72
C GLY A 36 9.64 -7.80 -13.75
N PRO A 37 10.47 -6.79 -14.06
CA PRO A 37 11.90 -7.01 -14.29
C PRO A 37 12.69 -7.49 -13.08
N LEU A 38 12.29 -7.14 -11.84
CA LEU A 38 13.07 -7.50 -10.66
C LEU A 38 12.82 -8.94 -10.22
N PHE A 39 11.58 -9.31 -9.94
CA PHE A 39 11.23 -10.61 -9.36
C PHE A 39 10.28 -11.44 -10.22
N GLY A 40 9.82 -10.95 -11.38
CA GLY A 40 8.78 -11.56 -12.18
C GLY A 40 9.10 -13.00 -12.58
N LYS A 41 10.29 -13.28 -13.08
CA LYS A 41 10.71 -14.64 -13.46
C LYS A 41 10.65 -15.61 -12.27
N LYS A 42 11.20 -15.18 -11.11
CA LYS A 42 11.20 -15.99 -9.89
C LYS A 42 9.79 -16.17 -9.34
N TRP A 43 8.97 -15.13 -9.39
CA TRP A 43 7.59 -15.14 -8.96
C TRP A 43 6.76 -16.12 -9.82
N MET A 44 6.85 -16.05 -11.15
CA MET A 44 6.16 -16.98 -12.07
C MET A 44 6.57 -18.44 -11.81
N ALA A 45 7.87 -18.71 -11.65
CA ALA A 45 8.35 -20.05 -11.35
C ALA A 45 7.79 -20.58 -10.02
N LEU A 46 7.72 -19.74 -8.98
CA LEU A 46 7.14 -20.09 -7.68
C LEU A 46 5.61 -20.28 -7.73
N MET A 47 4.94 -19.62 -8.66
CA MET A 47 3.51 -19.79 -8.91
C MET A 47 3.18 -20.95 -9.85
N GLY A 48 4.19 -21.67 -10.38
CA GLY A 48 4.01 -22.75 -11.33
C GLY A 48 3.46 -22.31 -12.69
N GLN A 49 3.68 -21.03 -13.05
CA GLN A 49 3.26 -20.47 -14.34
C GLN A 49 4.34 -20.71 -15.38
N ASP A 50 3.92 -21.09 -16.61
CA ASP A 50 4.83 -21.23 -17.73
C ASP A 50 5.21 -19.84 -18.27
N PRO A 51 6.52 -19.51 -18.33
CA PRO A 51 6.98 -18.23 -18.88
C PRO A 51 6.66 -18.04 -20.37
N ASP A 52 6.45 -19.13 -21.09
CA ASP A 52 6.13 -19.10 -22.53
C ASP A 52 4.64 -18.93 -22.80
N GLU A 53 3.78 -19.20 -21.81
CA GLU A 53 2.36 -18.83 -21.89
C GLU A 53 2.20 -17.31 -21.71
N ARG A 54 1.62 -16.68 -22.71
CA ARG A 54 1.28 -15.23 -22.66
C ARG A 54 -0.23 -15.04 -22.56
N PRO A 55 -0.81 -15.22 -21.37
CA PRO A 55 -2.22 -14.92 -21.17
C PRO A 55 -2.48 -13.42 -21.36
N SER A 56 -3.72 -13.07 -21.67
CA SER A 56 -4.11 -11.65 -21.74
C SER A 56 -3.86 -10.96 -20.39
N MET A 57 -3.08 -9.89 -20.42
CA MET A 57 -2.76 -9.08 -19.24
C MET A 57 -3.82 -8.00 -18.94
N VAL A 58 -4.82 -7.84 -19.79
CA VAL A 58 -5.80 -6.74 -19.68
C VAL A 58 -6.58 -6.84 -18.36
N MET A 59 -7.21 -7.99 -18.08
CA MET A 59 -8.01 -8.16 -16.87
C MET A 59 -7.15 -8.08 -15.58
N PRO A 60 -5.99 -8.75 -15.49
CA PRO A 60 -5.08 -8.57 -14.35
C PRO A 60 -4.68 -7.12 -14.11
N LEU A 61 -4.37 -6.35 -15.15
CA LEU A 61 -4.00 -4.94 -15.02
C LEU A 61 -5.17 -4.06 -14.55
N ILE A 62 -6.39 -4.31 -15.04
CA ILE A 62 -7.59 -3.60 -14.57
C ILE A 62 -7.83 -3.89 -13.09
N LEU A 63 -7.80 -5.14 -12.68
CA LEU A 63 -8.00 -5.51 -11.29
C LEU A 63 -6.90 -4.94 -10.38
N GLN A 64 -5.66 -4.95 -10.85
CA GLN A 64 -4.54 -4.32 -10.13
C GLN A 64 -4.75 -2.81 -9.99
N ALA A 65 -5.16 -2.13 -11.05
CA ALA A 65 -5.43 -0.68 -11.03
C ALA A 65 -6.56 -0.35 -10.05
N VAL A 66 -7.68 -1.05 -10.12
CA VAL A 66 -8.82 -0.86 -9.20
C VAL A 66 -8.38 -1.13 -7.75
N GLY A 67 -7.67 -2.23 -7.51
CA GLY A 67 -7.17 -2.56 -6.16
C GLY A 67 -6.20 -1.50 -5.63
N THR A 68 -5.33 -0.97 -6.48
CA THR A 68 -4.37 0.09 -6.08
C THR A 68 -5.07 1.42 -5.82
N LEU A 69 -6.12 1.77 -6.56
CA LEU A 69 -6.93 2.97 -6.29
C LEU A 69 -7.64 2.87 -4.94
N LEU A 70 -8.26 1.71 -4.67
CA LEU A 70 -8.88 1.45 -3.36
C LEU A 70 -7.86 1.52 -2.23
N LEU A 71 -6.66 0.96 -2.45
CA LEU A 71 -5.57 1.02 -1.49
C LEU A 71 -5.14 2.47 -1.21
N ALA A 72 -4.97 3.29 -2.25
CA ALA A 72 -4.59 4.70 -2.10
C ALA A 72 -5.64 5.47 -1.30
N TYR A 73 -6.91 5.27 -1.63
CA TYR A 73 -8.03 5.91 -0.94
C TYR A 73 -8.08 5.52 0.55
N VAL A 74 -8.06 4.24 0.85
CA VAL A 74 -8.14 3.76 2.25
C VAL A 74 -6.88 4.13 3.03
N LEU A 75 -5.70 3.99 2.42
CA LEU A 75 -4.45 4.31 3.08
C LEU A 75 -4.34 5.80 3.44
N TRP A 76 -4.83 6.70 2.59
CA TRP A 76 -4.91 8.12 2.90
C TRP A 76 -5.72 8.36 4.20
N HIS A 77 -6.90 7.75 4.32
CA HIS A 77 -7.72 7.86 5.53
C HIS A 77 -7.02 7.28 6.76
N VAL A 78 -6.37 6.12 6.62
CA VAL A 78 -5.60 5.50 7.71
C VAL A 78 -4.45 6.39 8.16
N MET A 79 -3.69 6.98 7.22
CA MET A 79 -2.58 7.86 7.53
C MET A 79 -3.04 9.13 8.25
N ASN A 80 -4.12 9.76 7.79
CA ASN A 80 -4.67 10.95 8.45
C ASN A 80 -5.23 10.64 9.84
N ALA A 81 -5.94 9.52 9.99
CA ALA A 81 -6.41 9.07 11.30
C ALA A 81 -5.24 8.75 12.25
N PHE A 82 -4.17 8.14 11.74
CA PHE A 82 -2.97 7.84 12.51
C PHE A 82 -2.23 9.13 12.94
N ALA A 83 -2.11 10.11 12.05
CA ALA A 83 -1.53 11.42 12.37
C ALA A 83 -2.37 12.15 13.44
N ALA A 84 -3.70 12.15 13.31
CA ALA A 84 -4.60 12.80 14.25
C ALA A 84 -4.56 12.20 15.67
N THR A 85 -4.28 10.89 15.80
CA THR A 85 -4.28 10.19 17.10
C THR A 85 -2.94 10.22 17.82
N HIS A 86 -1.83 10.48 17.11
CA HIS A 86 -0.49 10.44 17.70
C HIS A 86 -0.03 11.77 18.27
N ASP A 87 -0.84 12.82 18.21
CA ASP A 87 -0.56 14.08 18.89
C ASP A 87 -1.16 14.13 20.31
N ALA A 88 -0.84 13.11 21.12
CA ALA A 88 -1.19 13.10 22.54
C ALA A 88 -0.42 14.15 23.36
N THR A 89 0.49 14.90 22.75
CA THR A 89 1.30 15.92 23.41
C THR A 89 0.66 17.30 23.37
N GLY A 90 -0.52 17.45 22.71
CA GLY A 90 -1.20 18.75 22.56
C GLY A 90 -0.49 19.71 21.61
N LEU A 91 0.48 19.24 20.86
CA LEU A 91 1.07 19.95 19.74
C LEU A 91 0.10 19.86 18.57
N ALA A 92 -0.11 20.97 17.88
CA ALA A 92 -1.08 21.14 16.80
C ALA A 92 -1.21 19.88 15.96
N MET A 93 -2.44 19.50 15.63
CA MET A 93 -2.76 18.41 14.71
C MET A 93 -1.89 18.58 13.48
N GLY A 94 -0.76 17.91 13.50
CA GLY A 94 0.34 18.21 12.64
C GLY A 94 0.16 17.54 11.30
N GLU A 95 0.74 18.14 10.32
CA GLU A 95 1.06 17.52 9.05
C GLU A 95 1.60 16.11 9.28
N LEU A 96 1.22 15.17 8.45
CA LEU A 96 1.70 13.79 8.50
C LEU A 96 3.22 13.78 8.32
N SER A 97 3.98 13.62 9.39
CA SER A 97 5.43 13.56 9.28
C SER A 97 5.89 12.31 8.52
N VAL A 98 7.03 12.40 7.84
CA VAL A 98 7.66 11.26 7.15
C VAL A 98 7.83 10.04 8.08
N GLY A 99 8.23 10.29 9.33
CA GLY A 99 8.36 9.23 10.34
C GLY A 99 7.04 8.52 10.65
N ASN A 100 5.98 9.30 10.86
CA ASN A 100 4.64 8.77 11.14
C ASN A 100 4.06 8.05 9.92
N ALA A 101 4.29 8.56 8.70
CA ALA A 101 3.88 7.92 7.48
C ALA A 101 4.52 6.55 7.30
N LEU A 102 5.82 6.43 7.51
CA LEU A 102 6.54 5.15 7.41
C LEU A 102 6.13 4.18 8.52
N LEU A 103 5.92 4.66 9.74
CA LEU A 103 5.41 3.84 10.85
C LEU A 103 3.99 3.33 10.56
N GLY A 104 3.11 4.18 10.09
CA GLY A 104 1.75 3.81 9.69
C GLY A 104 1.74 2.79 8.56
N ALA A 105 2.58 2.97 7.53
CA ALA A 105 2.77 2.00 6.46
C ALA A 105 3.23 0.64 7.00
N PHE A 106 4.22 0.64 7.89
CA PHE A 106 4.74 -0.58 8.50
C PHE A 106 3.67 -1.32 9.33
N PHE A 107 2.94 -0.62 10.19
CA PHE A 107 1.89 -1.25 11.00
C PHE A 107 0.71 -1.73 10.15
N THR A 108 0.32 -0.97 9.13
CA THR A 108 -0.71 -1.41 8.16
C THR A 108 -0.27 -2.69 7.45
N TRP A 109 0.96 -2.73 6.97
CA TRP A 109 1.54 -3.93 6.35
C TRP A 109 1.60 -5.11 7.33
N LEU A 110 2.12 -4.88 8.55
CA LEU A 110 2.32 -5.93 9.55
C LEU A 110 0.98 -6.51 10.04
N GLY A 111 -0.03 -5.66 10.26
CA GLY A 111 -1.31 -6.08 10.84
C GLY A 111 -2.32 -6.61 9.82
N PHE A 112 -2.29 -6.12 8.59
CA PHE A 112 -3.32 -6.46 7.60
C PHE A 112 -2.80 -7.31 6.43
N TYR A 113 -1.54 -7.13 6.03
CA TYR A 113 -0.99 -7.85 4.90
C TYR A 113 -0.24 -9.14 5.30
N VAL A 114 0.65 -9.05 6.28
CA VAL A 114 1.46 -10.19 6.73
C VAL A 114 0.60 -11.38 7.17
N PRO A 115 -0.47 -11.22 7.98
CA PRO A 115 -1.31 -12.34 8.40
C PRO A 115 -1.99 -13.05 7.23
N VAL A 116 -2.44 -12.30 6.20
CA VAL A 116 -3.02 -12.88 5.00
C VAL A 116 -2.00 -13.74 4.25
N GLN A 117 -0.75 -13.24 4.11
CA GLN A 117 0.32 -14.00 3.45
C GLN A 117 0.76 -15.23 4.26
N LEU A 118 0.76 -15.16 5.60
CA LEU A 118 1.01 -16.32 6.46
C LEU A 118 -0.08 -17.37 6.32
N GLY A 119 -1.35 -16.95 6.18
CA GLY A 119 -2.46 -17.84 5.87
C GLY A 119 -2.24 -18.62 4.57
N ARG A 120 -1.68 -17.97 3.54
CA ARG A 120 -1.32 -18.65 2.28
C ARG A 120 -0.24 -19.72 2.46
N ILE A 121 0.74 -19.51 3.33
CA ILE A 121 1.73 -20.54 3.67
C ILE A 121 1.04 -21.70 4.35
N ALA A 122 0.18 -21.42 5.34
CA ALA A 122 -0.47 -22.45 6.13
C ALA A 122 -1.47 -23.31 5.31
N TRP A 123 -2.27 -22.69 4.46
CA TRP A 123 -3.42 -23.34 3.82
C TRP A 123 -3.24 -23.61 2.32
N GLU A 124 -2.48 -22.75 1.61
CA GLU A 124 -2.28 -22.84 0.16
C GLU A 124 -0.91 -23.45 -0.19
N LYS A 125 -0.12 -23.86 0.78
CA LYS A 125 1.25 -24.40 0.61
C LYS A 125 2.20 -23.44 -0.13
N ALA A 126 1.96 -22.12 0.00
CA ALA A 126 2.85 -21.10 -0.55
C ALA A 126 4.24 -21.20 0.09
N THR A 127 5.28 -20.95 -0.68
CA THR A 127 6.65 -21.01 -0.18
C THR A 127 7.05 -19.73 0.56
N TRP A 128 8.03 -19.83 1.48
CA TRP A 128 8.61 -18.66 2.15
C TRP A 128 9.26 -17.68 1.17
N SER A 129 9.78 -18.18 0.04
CA SER A 129 10.32 -17.32 -1.03
C SER A 129 9.22 -16.48 -1.69
N LEU A 130 8.06 -17.07 -1.94
CA LEU A 130 6.90 -16.35 -2.49
C LEU A 130 6.36 -15.34 -1.48
N PHE A 131 6.30 -15.71 -0.19
CA PHE A 131 5.98 -14.79 0.90
C PHE A 131 6.91 -13.56 0.89
N GLY A 132 8.24 -13.78 0.84
CA GLY A 132 9.21 -12.68 0.85
C GLY A 132 9.06 -11.73 -0.33
N ILE A 133 8.83 -12.25 -1.53
CA ILE A 133 8.61 -11.44 -2.74
C ILE A 133 7.32 -10.61 -2.59
N ASN A 134 6.22 -11.25 -2.22
CA ASN A 134 4.94 -10.57 -2.12
C ASN A 134 4.92 -9.57 -0.94
N ALA A 135 5.33 -9.99 0.25
CA ALA A 135 5.33 -9.15 1.43
C ALA A 135 6.32 -7.98 1.29
N GLY A 136 7.50 -8.22 0.72
CA GLY A 136 8.49 -7.17 0.46
C GLY A 136 7.99 -6.13 -0.53
N GLY A 137 7.41 -6.57 -1.66
CA GLY A 137 6.87 -5.66 -2.67
C GLY A 137 5.76 -4.76 -2.14
N HIS A 138 4.86 -5.33 -1.34
CA HIS A 138 3.81 -4.55 -0.70
C HIS A 138 4.33 -3.58 0.36
N LEU A 139 5.33 -3.97 1.15
CA LEU A 139 5.95 -3.06 2.12
C LEU A 139 6.57 -1.85 1.44
N VAL A 140 7.36 -2.09 0.39
CA VAL A 140 7.99 -1.01 -0.40
C VAL A 140 6.93 -0.11 -1.03
N GLY A 141 5.89 -0.70 -1.61
CA GLY A 141 4.78 0.04 -2.22
C GLY A 141 4.01 0.90 -1.21
N LEU A 142 3.64 0.33 -0.04
CA LEU A 142 2.96 1.06 1.02
C LEU A 142 3.83 2.19 1.59
N ALA A 143 5.11 1.94 1.82
CA ALA A 143 6.04 2.96 2.29
C ALA A 143 6.15 4.12 1.29
N ALA A 144 6.30 3.83 0.00
CA ALA A 144 6.38 4.86 -1.04
C ALA A 144 5.08 5.66 -1.16
N MET A 145 3.92 5.00 -1.12
CA MET A 145 2.61 5.65 -1.14
C MET A 145 2.41 6.56 0.07
N SER A 146 2.78 6.09 1.26
CA SER A 146 2.68 6.88 2.50
C SER A 146 3.64 8.07 2.52
N LEU A 147 4.82 7.93 1.89
CA LEU A 147 5.74 9.07 1.70
C LEU A 147 5.14 10.14 0.79
N VAL A 148 4.42 9.77 -0.26
CA VAL A 148 3.70 10.74 -1.10
C VAL A 148 2.71 11.53 -0.25
N PHE A 149 1.95 10.88 0.63
CA PHE A 149 1.01 11.55 1.53
C PHE A 149 1.68 12.49 2.54
N ALA A 150 2.92 12.20 2.93
CA ALA A 150 3.67 13.04 3.87
C ALA A 150 4.41 14.20 3.21
N LEU A 151 4.58 14.18 1.88
CA LEU A 151 5.39 15.17 1.15
C LEU A 151 4.55 16.11 0.28
N MET A 152 3.27 15.83 0.09
CA MET A 152 2.33 16.62 -0.73
C MET A 152 1.18 17.16 0.08
#